data_831e6ad400e4034b3dc83b639a784b73
#
_entry.id   831e6ad400e4034b3dc83b639a784b73
#
_cell.length_a   1.000
_cell.length_b   1.000
_cell.length_c   1.000
_cell.angle_alpha   90.00
_cell.angle_beta   90.00
_cell.angle_gamma   90.00
#
_symmetry.space_group_name_H-M   'P 1'
#
loop_
_entity.id
_entity.type
_entity.pdbx_description
1 polymer ?
#
loop_
_entity_poly.entity_id
_entity_poly.type
_entity_poly.pdbx_seq_one_letter_code
_entity_poly.pdbx_strand_id
1 'polypeptide(L)'
;MAPRDHIVGLSSILLAAGLTVSSWPSLAAEQRSADDIINALKSPRATRGLSTSPADASRAADESQFLSAVRNRPTRSLSTEERDKIASIASSKPKIDLEINFEFNSAVIGSKALPQVTELGKALTSSDLKGHTFILAGFTDAKGSETYNKGLSERRADAVKQFLSEKYGIETGNLVTVGYGATQLKDPANPLAADNRRVQVINAADK
;
A
#
# COMPACT_ATOMS: atom_id res chain seq x y z
N MET A 1 -91.75 2.89 -22.81
CA MET A 1 -90.82 3.86 -23.37
C MET A 1 -89.55 3.78 -22.52
N ALA A 2 -88.53 3.05 -22.95
CA ALA A 2 -87.33 2.74 -22.20
C ALA A 2 -86.15 3.65 -22.63
N PRO A 3 -85.32 4.16 -21.73
CA PRO A 3 -84.06 4.75 -22.12
C PRO A 3 -82.94 3.74 -22.06
N ARG A 4 -82.03 3.91 -22.93
CA ARG A 4 -80.84 3.12 -23.25
C ARG A 4 -79.70 3.40 -22.17
N ASP A 5 -79.12 2.31 -21.67
CA ASP A 5 -77.95 2.32 -20.84
C ASP A 5 -76.68 2.51 -21.68
N HIS A 6 -75.86 3.51 -21.37
CA HIS A 6 -74.52 3.69 -21.87
C HIS A 6 -73.50 3.18 -20.85
N ILE A 7 -72.90 2.05 -21.18
CA ILE A 7 -71.80 1.46 -20.42
C ILE A 7 -70.51 2.23 -20.80
N VAL A 8 -69.96 2.95 -19.83
CA VAL A 8 -68.65 3.59 -19.98
C VAL A 8 -67.62 2.63 -19.41
N GLY A 9 -66.76 2.10 -20.27
CA GLY A 9 -65.64 1.23 -19.89
C GLY A 9 -64.54 2.02 -19.18
N LEU A 10 -64.21 1.65 -17.98
CA LEU A 10 -63.02 2.09 -17.28
C LEU A 10 -61.82 1.26 -17.76
N SER A 11 -60.94 1.90 -18.53
CA SER A 11 -59.60 1.32 -18.81
C SER A 11 -58.67 1.56 -17.65
N SER A 12 -58.35 0.51 -16.92
CA SER A 12 -57.34 0.53 -15.87
C SER A 12 -55.93 0.52 -16.49
N ILE A 13 -55.25 1.65 -16.44
CA ILE A 13 -53.84 1.75 -16.80
C ILE A 13 -53.01 1.31 -15.58
N LEU A 14 -52.43 0.11 -15.67
CA LEU A 14 -51.44 -0.38 -14.74
C LEU A 14 -50.10 0.34 -15.00
N LEU A 15 -49.75 1.30 -14.16
CA LEU A 15 -48.44 1.96 -14.16
C LEU A 15 -47.45 1.05 -13.44
N ALA A 16 -46.68 0.25 -14.17
CA ALA A 16 -45.58 -0.53 -13.63
C ALA A 16 -44.41 0.41 -13.30
N ALA A 17 -44.28 0.80 -12.04
CA ALA A 17 -43.12 1.51 -11.53
C ALA A 17 -41.92 0.55 -11.48
N GLY A 18 -41.07 0.58 -12.50
CA GLY A 18 -39.80 -0.14 -12.52
C GLY A 18 -38.85 0.50 -11.51
N LEU A 19 -38.63 -0.17 -10.36
CA LEU A 19 -37.55 0.14 -9.45
C LEU A 19 -36.22 -0.25 -10.12
N THR A 20 -35.56 0.70 -10.73
CA THR A 20 -34.16 0.55 -11.11
C THR A 20 -33.31 0.64 -9.84
N VAL A 21 -32.92 -0.52 -9.32
CA VAL A 21 -31.90 -0.59 -8.27
C VAL A 21 -30.60 -0.16 -8.90
N SER A 22 -30.25 1.12 -8.74
CA SER A 22 -28.92 1.61 -9.07
C SER A 22 -27.95 0.99 -8.06
N SER A 23 -27.29 -0.09 -8.46
CA SER A 23 -26.15 -0.64 -7.72
C SER A 23 -25.03 0.40 -7.79
N TRP A 24 -24.88 1.14 -6.73
CA TRP A 24 -23.72 1.99 -6.53
C TRP A 24 -22.52 1.06 -6.42
N PRO A 25 -21.44 1.26 -7.19
CA PRO A 25 -20.24 0.48 -6.98
C PRO A 25 -19.78 0.76 -5.55
N SER A 26 -19.76 -0.28 -4.74
CA SER A 26 -19.09 -0.25 -3.44
C SER A 26 -17.63 0.14 -3.73
N LEU A 27 -17.19 1.29 -3.21
CA LEU A 27 -15.79 1.66 -3.15
C LEU A 27 -15.09 0.74 -2.13
N ALA A 28 -15.07 -0.57 -2.44
CA ALA A 28 -14.12 -1.47 -1.83
C ALA A 28 -12.75 -1.01 -2.32
N ALA A 29 -11.86 -0.66 -1.41
CA ALA A 29 -10.48 -0.37 -1.74
C ALA A 29 -9.95 -1.44 -2.68
N GLU A 30 -9.55 -1.02 -3.89
CA GLU A 30 -9.15 -1.95 -4.94
C GLU A 30 -7.85 -2.63 -4.51
N GLN A 31 -7.94 -3.92 -4.23
CA GLN A 31 -6.76 -4.71 -3.87
C GLN A 31 -5.83 -4.76 -5.07
N ARG A 32 -4.56 -4.41 -4.85
CA ARG A 32 -3.52 -4.52 -5.88
C ARG A 32 -3.16 -5.99 -6.06
N SER A 33 -3.22 -6.47 -7.29
CA SER A 33 -2.78 -7.82 -7.62
C SER A 33 -1.25 -7.97 -7.51
N ALA A 34 -0.77 -9.20 -7.45
CA ALA A 34 0.67 -9.47 -7.46
C ALA A 34 1.33 -8.90 -8.73
N ASP A 35 0.68 -8.99 -9.89
CA ASP A 35 1.21 -8.47 -11.16
C ASP A 35 1.31 -6.94 -11.14
N ASP A 36 0.31 -6.23 -10.59
CA ASP A 36 0.37 -4.78 -10.41
C ASP A 36 1.54 -4.37 -9.52
N ILE A 37 1.75 -5.11 -8.43
CA ILE A 37 2.85 -4.87 -7.50
C ILE A 37 4.20 -5.12 -8.19
N ILE A 38 4.34 -6.22 -8.92
CA ILE A 38 5.56 -6.53 -9.69
C ILE A 38 5.85 -5.42 -10.68
N ASN A 39 4.85 -5.00 -11.47
CA ASN A 39 5.04 -3.97 -12.48
C ASN A 39 5.42 -2.61 -11.88
N ALA A 40 4.84 -2.25 -10.73
CA ALA A 40 5.17 -1.00 -10.03
C ALA A 40 6.56 -1.01 -9.38
N LEU A 41 7.02 -2.18 -8.93
CA LEU A 41 8.31 -2.33 -8.24
C LEU A 41 9.48 -2.66 -9.17
N LYS A 42 9.21 -3.03 -10.43
CA LYS A 42 10.30 -3.21 -11.42
C LYS A 42 10.98 -1.87 -11.66
N SER A 43 12.30 -1.87 -11.59
CA SER A 43 13.07 -0.74 -12.12
C SER A 43 12.81 -0.59 -13.61
N PRO A 44 12.61 0.63 -14.15
CA PRO A 44 12.61 0.83 -15.58
C PRO A 44 13.88 0.19 -16.16
N ARG A 45 13.71 -0.76 -17.10
CA ARG A 45 14.88 -1.35 -17.75
C ARG A 45 15.78 -0.21 -18.21
N ALA A 46 16.98 -0.13 -17.64
CA ALA A 46 18.00 0.77 -18.13
C ALA A 46 18.18 0.45 -19.62
N THR A 47 17.76 1.37 -20.49
CA THR A 47 18.05 1.26 -21.92
C THR A 47 19.56 1.18 -22.00
N ARG A 48 20.06 0.06 -22.51
CA ARG A 48 21.48 -0.18 -22.71
C ARG A 48 22.09 1.02 -23.46
N GLY A 49 22.74 1.92 -22.74
CA GLY A 49 23.36 3.10 -23.38
C GLY A 49 23.64 4.30 -22.45
N LEU A 50 23.03 4.36 -21.26
CA LEU A 50 23.42 5.38 -20.29
C LEU A 50 24.53 4.82 -19.40
N SER A 51 25.75 5.22 -19.67
CA SER A 51 26.88 5.05 -18.76
C SER A 51 26.51 5.70 -17.42
N THR A 52 26.36 4.91 -16.37
CA THR A 52 26.22 5.43 -15.01
C THR A 52 27.43 6.30 -14.71
N SER A 53 27.20 7.54 -14.32
CA SER A 53 28.32 8.40 -13.94
C SER A 53 29.01 7.82 -12.69
N PRO A 54 30.33 8.07 -12.50
CA PRO A 54 31.03 7.65 -11.28
C PRO A 54 30.32 8.14 -9.99
N ALA A 55 29.66 9.31 -10.06
CA ALA A 55 28.89 9.87 -8.95
C ALA A 55 27.63 9.07 -8.64
N ASP A 56 26.95 8.53 -9.66
CA ASP A 56 25.75 7.70 -9.47
C ASP A 56 26.13 6.33 -8.88
N ALA A 57 27.24 5.76 -9.31
CA ALA A 57 27.75 4.50 -8.77
C ALA A 57 28.17 4.65 -7.30
N SER A 58 28.84 5.76 -6.93
CA SER A 58 29.20 6.06 -5.54
C SER A 58 27.94 6.22 -4.67
N ARG A 59 26.94 6.97 -5.13
CA ARG A 59 25.67 7.14 -4.41
C ARG A 59 24.96 5.81 -4.18
N ALA A 60 24.88 4.95 -5.20
CA ALA A 60 24.26 3.63 -5.08
C ALA A 60 24.99 2.74 -4.06
N ALA A 61 26.32 2.81 -4.02
CA ALA A 61 27.12 2.10 -3.03
C ALA A 61 26.86 2.62 -1.60
N ASP A 62 26.82 3.94 -1.41
CA ASP A 62 26.52 4.57 -0.12
C ASP A 62 25.09 4.24 0.38
N GLU A 63 24.10 4.24 -0.51
CA GLU A 63 22.73 3.83 -0.23
C GLU A 63 22.66 2.37 0.22
N SER A 64 23.33 1.47 -0.53
CA SER A 64 23.37 0.04 -0.21
C SER A 64 24.08 -0.24 1.12
N GLN A 65 25.19 0.43 1.38
CA GLN A 65 25.91 0.33 2.65
C GLN A 65 25.02 0.79 3.84
N PHE A 66 24.36 1.94 3.68
CA PHE A 66 23.48 2.47 4.70
C PHE A 66 22.29 1.51 4.96
N LEU A 67 21.60 1.03 3.92
CA LEU A 67 20.50 0.08 4.06
C LEU A 67 20.96 -1.22 4.73
N SER A 68 22.19 -1.69 4.43
CA SER A 68 22.78 -2.85 5.08
C SER A 68 23.02 -2.65 6.58
N ALA A 69 23.35 -1.43 7.00
CA ALA A 69 23.55 -1.09 8.40
C ALA A 69 22.23 -1.05 9.20
N VAL A 70 21.11 -0.70 8.57
CA VAL A 70 19.81 -0.53 9.25
C VAL A 70 18.87 -1.72 9.11
N ARG A 71 19.06 -2.61 8.12
CA ARG A 71 18.11 -3.69 7.74
C ARG A 71 17.76 -4.68 8.84
N ASN A 72 18.67 -4.92 9.80
CA ASN A 72 18.46 -5.86 10.92
C ASN A 72 18.15 -5.14 12.24
N ARG A 73 17.99 -3.81 12.20
CA ARG A 73 17.67 -3.02 13.38
C ARG A 73 16.17 -2.91 13.58
N PRO A 74 15.68 -2.92 14.82
CA PRO A 74 14.29 -2.62 15.11
C PRO A 74 13.93 -1.21 14.61
N THR A 75 12.79 -1.06 13.96
CA THR A 75 12.30 0.22 13.41
C THR A 75 12.31 1.36 14.44
N ARG A 76 11.94 1.05 15.69
CA ARG A 76 11.95 2.00 16.80
C ARG A 76 13.34 2.56 17.18
N SER A 77 14.43 1.88 16.77
CA SER A 77 15.80 2.30 17.05
C SER A 77 16.37 3.25 16.01
N LEU A 78 15.63 3.52 14.92
CA LEU A 78 16.07 4.44 13.89
C LEU A 78 15.95 5.89 14.39
N SER A 79 17.02 6.67 14.21
CA SER A 79 17.01 8.11 14.49
C SER A 79 16.18 8.87 13.46
N THR A 80 15.90 10.14 13.69
CA THR A 80 15.19 11.00 12.73
C THR A 80 15.99 11.13 11.44
N GLU A 81 17.29 11.35 11.53
CA GLU A 81 18.22 11.50 10.39
C GLU A 81 18.27 10.22 9.54
N GLU A 82 18.25 9.04 10.20
CA GLU A 82 18.21 7.76 9.49
C GLU A 82 16.88 7.57 8.74
N ARG A 83 15.76 7.99 9.34
CA ARG A 83 14.44 7.97 8.67
C ARG A 83 14.38 8.92 7.48
N ASP A 84 14.93 10.12 7.62
CA ASP A 84 15.01 11.11 6.55
C ASP A 84 15.89 10.60 5.40
N LYS A 85 16.99 9.92 5.73
CA LYS A 85 17.84 9.28 4.71
C LYS A 85 17.12 8.14 4.00
N ILE A 86 16.34 7.31 4.72
CA ILE A 86 15.48 6.28 4.11
C ILE A 86 14.45 6.93 3.18
N ALA A 87 13.79 8.02 3.61
CA ALA A 87 12.82 8.75 2.79
C ALA A 87 13.46 9.33 1.52
N SER A 88 14.67 9.87 1.63
CA SER A 88 15.44 10.37 0.49
C SER A 88 15.75 9.26 -0.52
N ILE A 89 16.21 8.10 -0.07
CA ILE A 89 16.44 6.92 -0.92
C ILE A 89 15.13 6.51 -1.59
N ALA A 90 14.04 6.37 -0.83
CA ALA A 90 12.73 5.95 -1.31
C ALA A 90 12.13 6.90 -2.38
N SER A 91 12.51 8.19 -2.36
CA SER A 91 11.94 9.20 -3.26
C SER A 91 12.18 8.90 -4.73
N SER A 92 13.34 8.36 -5.07
CA SER A 92 13.83 8.10 -6.43
C SER A 92 13.64 6.65 -6.90
N LYS A 93 13.19 5.76 -6.02
CA LYS A 93 13.08 4.32 -6.32
C LYS A 93 11.66 3.92 -6.73
N PRO A 94 11.50 2.82 -7.49
CA PRO A 94 10.19 2.23 -7.79
C PRO A 94 9.44 1.90 -6.51
N LYS A 95 8.17 2.27 -6.45
CA LYS A 95 7.36 2.11 -5.23
C LYS A 95 5.88 1.95 -5.53
N ILE A 96 5.17 1.35 -4.60
CA ILE A 96 3.71 1.20 -4.63
C ILE A 96 3.14 1.43 -3.24
N ASP A 97 2.00 2.14 -3.18
CA ASP A 97 1.19 2.25 -1.97
C ASP A 97 0.20 1.10 -1.91
N LEU A 98 0.20 0.38 -0.80
CA LEU A 98 -0.74 -0.69 -0.51
C LEU A 98 -1.62 -0.30 0.67
N GLU A 99 -2.93 -0.31 0.46
CA GLU A 99 -3.89 -0.16 1.54
C GLU A 99 -4.01 -1.49 2.27
N ILE A 100 -3.33 -1.61 3.40
CA ILE A 100 -3.39 -2.79 4.25
C ILE A 100 -4.36 -2.51 5.39
N ASN A 101 -5.54 -3.10 5.32
CA ASN A 101 -6.66 -2.85 6.23
C ASN A 101 -6.45 -3.53 7.59
N PHE A 102 -5.63 -2.92 8.43
CA PHE A 102 -5.52 -3.30 9.84
C PHE A 102 -6.78 -2.90 10.62
N GLU A 103 -7.11 -3.68 11.64
CA GLU A 103 -8.15 -3.28 12.60
C GLU A 103 -7.74 -2.00 13.35
N PHE A 104 -8.75 -1.33 13.92
CA PHE A 104 -8.50 -0.10 14.68
C PHE A 104 -7.48 -0.34 15.79
N ASN A 105 -6.51 0.55 15.90
CA ASN A 105 -5.43 0.48 16.91
C ASN A 105 -4.63 -0.83 16.90
N SER A 106 -4.57 -1.53 15.79
CA SER A 106 -3.93 -2.84 15.67
C SER A 106 -2.85 -2.85 14.60
N ALA A 107 -1.86 -3.71 14.79
CA ALA A 107 -0.87 -4.10 13.78
C ALA A 107 -0.98 -5.60 13.45
N VAL A 108 -2.03 -6.28 13.94
CA VAL A 108 -2.26 -7.70 13.63
C VAL A 108 -2.76 -7.83 12.19
N ILE A 109 -2.15 -8.72 11.40
CA ILE A 109 -2.61 -9.06 10.06
C ILE A 109 -3.81 -10.00 10.20
N GLY A 110 -4.99 -9.40 10.31
CA GLY A 110 -6.27 -10.10 10.38
C GLY A 110 -6.86 -10.38 8.99
N SER A 111 -8.09 -10.90 8.97
CA SER A 111 -8.78 -11.30 7.73
C SER A 111 -8.88 -10.19 6.68
N LYS A 112 -8.98 -8.92 7.08
CA LYS A 112 -9.07 -7.76 6.17
C LYS A 112 -7.71 -7.38 5.57
N ALA A 113 -6.62 -7.54 6.31
CA ALA A 113 -5.27 -7.23 5.85
C ALA A 113 -4.66 -8.36 5.01
N LEU A 114 -5.02 -9.61 5.34
CA LEU A 114 -4.43 -10.83 4.79
C LEU A 114 -4.43 -10.88 3.25
N PRO A 115 -5.51 -10.56 2.53
CA PRO A 115 -5.51 -10.65 1.07
C PRO A 115 -4.42 -9.78 0.43
N GLN A 116 -4.29 -8.51 0.84
CA GLN A 116 -3.30 -7.59 0.26
C GLN A 116 -1.86 -7.98 0.59
N VAL A 117 -1.60 -8.45 1.82
CA VAL A 117 -0.26 -8.90 2.22
C VAL A 117 0.11 -10.22 1.52
N THR A 118 -0.88 -11.06 1.21
CA THR A 118 -0.71 -12.27 0.40
C THR A 118 -0.26 -11.94 -1.02
N GLU A 119 -0.92 -10.99 -1.69
CA GLU A 119 -0.52 -10.54 -3.04
C GLU A 119 0.88 -9.92 -3.03
N LEU A 120 1.22 -9.15 -1.99
CA LEU A 120 2.57 -8.64 -1.80
C LEU A 120 3.60 -9.78 -1.68
N GLY A 121 3.33 -10.79 -0.87
CA GLY A 121 4.22 -11.94 -0.71
C GLY A 121 4.49 -12.69 -2.02
N LYS A 122 3.44 -12.93 -2.82
CA LYS A 122 3.55 -13.52 -4.16
C LYS A 122 4.43 -12.65 -5.08
N ALA A 123 4.20 -11.34 -5.06
CA ALA A 123 4.96 -10.39 -5.89
C ALA A 123 6.45 -10.41 -5.54
N LEU A 124 6.80 -10.28 -4.26
CA LEU A 124 8.20 -10.19 -3.82
C LEU A 124 8.97 -11.51 -3.98
N THR A 125 8.27 -12.65 -4.12
CA THR A 125 8.89 -13.95 -4.40
C THR A 125 8.92 -14.30 -5.88
N SER A 126 8.39 -13.44 -6.75
CA SER A 126 8.46 -13.62 -8.21
C SER A 126 9.91 -13.64 -8.71
N SER A 127 10.13 -14.21 -9.90
CA SER A 127 11.46 -14.24 -10.54
C SER A 127 12.08 -12.86 -10.72
N ASP A 128 11.24 -11.85 -10.90
CA ASP A 128 11.67 -10.47 -11.19
C ASP A 128 12.12 -9.69 -9.96
N LEU A 129 11.60 -10.06 -8.77
CA LEU A 129 11.83 -9.31 -7.53
C LEU A 129 12.53 -10.13 -6.44
N LYS A 130 12.67 -11.43 -6.63
CA LYS A 130 13.29 -12.32 -5.64
C LYS A 130 14.73 -11.92 -5.31
N GLY A 131 14.98 -11.72 -4.03
CA GLY A 131 16.30 -11.38 -3.48
C GLY A 131 16.66 -9.90 -3.57
N HIS A 132 15.73 -9.04 -4.04
CA HIS A 132 15.88 -7.60 -3.91
C HIS A 132 15.73 -7.14 -2.46
N THR A 133 16.22 -5.95 -2.16
CA THR A 133 16.01 -5.29 -0.86
C THR A 133 14.82 -4.34 -0.96
N PHE A 134 13.87 -4.47 -0.05
CA PHE A 134 12.66 -3.63 0.00
C PHE A 134 12.62 -2.81 1.27
N ILE A 135 12.09 -1.59 1.15
CA ILE A 135 11.69 -0.76 2.29
C ILE A 135 10.18 -0.88 2.46
N LEU A 136 9.73 -1.20 3.66
CA LEU A 136 8.33 -1.23 4.07
C LEU A 136 8.08 -0.01 4.95
N ALA A 137 7.49 1.03 4.37
CA ALA A 137 7.21 2.29 5.07
C ALA A 137 5.76 2.34 5.52
N GLY A 138 5.52 2.39 6.83
CA GLY A 138 4.19 2.48 7.42
C GLY A 138 3.74 3.93 7.62
N PHE A 139 2.45 4.20 7.34
CA PHE A 139 1.81 5.51 7.51
C PHE A 139 0.47 5.37 8.23
N THR A 140 0.04 6.45 8.89
CA THR A 140 -1.27 6.57 9.53
C THR A 140 -2.01 7.79 8.98
N ASP A 141 -3.30 7.88 9.25
CA ASP A 141 -4.01 9.15 9.20
C ASP A 141 -3.59 10.06 10.38
N ALA A 142 -4.07 11.30 10.39
CA ALA A 142 -3.72 12.29 11.41
C ALA A 142 -4.52 12.14 12.73
N LYS A 143 -5.29 11.06 12.91
CA LYS A 143 -6.04 10.83 14.15
C LYS A 143 -5.11 10.34 15.25
N GLY A 144 -5.05 11.06 16.36
CA GLY A 144 -4.20 10.75 17.51
C GLY A 144 -2.94 11.59 17.61
N SER A 145 -2.07 11.27 18.57
CA SER A 145 -0.79 11.98 18.72
C SER A 145 0.26 11.49 17.72
N GLU A 146 1.20 12.35 17.38
CA GLU A 146 2.32 12.03 16.48
C GLU A 146 3.14 10.85 17.00
N THR A 147 3.50 10.85 18.29
CA THR A 147 4.24 9.76 18.92
C THR A 147 3.50 8.43 18.82
N TYR A 148 2.19 8.46 19.08
CA TYR A 148 1.34 7.27 18.96
C TYR A 148 1.31 6.75 17.52
N ASN A 149 1.05 7.61 16.56
CA ASN A 149 0.97 7.28 15.13
C ASN A 149 2.29 6.74 14.58
N LYS A 150 3.42 7.35 15.02
CA LYS A 150 4.74 6.84 14.69
C LYS A 150 4.91 5.41 15.18
N GLY A 151 4.66 5.14 16.46
CA GLY A 151 4.76 3.78 17.01
C GLY A 151 3.78 2.79 16.38
N LEU A 152 2.56 3.21 16.00
CA LEU A 152 1.60 2.36 15.32
C LEU A 152 2.06 1.99 13.90
N SER A 153 2.56 2.96 13.14
CA SER A 153 3.08 2.74 11.79
C SER A 153 4.32 1.83 11.78
N GLU A 154 5.19 1.96 12.77
CA GLU A 154 6.34 1.06 12.98
C GLU A 154 5.88 -0.38 13.19
N ARG A 155 4.97 -0.60 14.15
CA ARG A 155 4.44 -1.95 14.42
C ARG A 155 3.76 -2.57 13.22
N ARG A 156 3.06 -1.78 12.39
CA ARG A 156 2.41 -2.26 11.17
C ARG A 156 3.42 -2.68 10.11
N ALA A 157 4.46 -1.89 9.88
CA ALA A 157 5.54 -2.25 8.97
C ALA A 157 6.27 -3.51 9.42
N ASP A 158 6.56 -3.64 10.73
CA ASP A 158 7.20 -4.83 11.31
C ASP A 158 6.30 -6.08 11.20
N ALA A 159 4.99 -5.96 11.39
CA ALA A 159 4.05 -7.07 11.23
C ALA A 159 4.01 -7.58 9.78
N VAL A 160 4.05 -6.68 8.79
CA VAL A 160 4.15 -7.06 7.37
C VAL A 160 5.47 -7.76 7.10
N LYS A 161 6.60 -7.24 7.59
CA LYS A 161 7.92 -7.88 7.48
C LYS A 161 7.90 -9.31 8.04
N GLN A 162 7.38 -9.45 9.26
CA GLN A 162 7.30 -10.75 9.93
C GLN A 162 6.45 -11.74 9.12
N PHE A 163 5.26 -11.33 8.67
CA PHE A 163 4.40 -12.16 7.83
C PHE A 163 5.09 -12.61 6.55
N LEU A 164 5.74 -11.70 5.83
CA LEU A 164 6.46 -11.99 4.59
C LEU A 164 7.61 -12.98 4.81
N SER A 165 8.35 -12.82 5.91
CA SER A 165 9.43 -13.72 6.26
C SER A 165 8.92 -15.12 6.62
N GLU A 166 7.89 -15.22 7.48
CA GLU A 166 7.37 -16.49 7.97
C GLU A 166 6.59 -17.28 6.91
N LYS A 167 5.80 -16.59 6.08
CA LYS A 167 4.90 -17.24 5.12
C LYS A 167 5.50 -17.43 3.73
N TYR A 168 6.42 -16.54 3.33
CA TYR A 168 6.99 -16.54 1.99
C TYR A 168 8.50 -16.79 1.97
N GLY A 169 9.12 -16.98 3.14
CA GLY A 169 10.56 -17.26 3.25
C GLY A 169 11.44 -16.11 2.76
N ILE A 170 10.92 -14.87 2.75
CA ILE A 170 11.73 -13.70 2.38
C ILE A 170 12.70 -13.42 3.53
N GLU A 171 13.98 -13.34 3.21
CA GLU A 171 15.02 -13.06 4.21
C GLU A 171 14.75 -11.73 4.91
N THR A 172 14.76 -11.74 6.23
CA THR A 172 14.52 -10.52 7.05
C THR A 172 15.51 -9.42 6.72
N GLY A 173 16.72 -9.76 6.31
CA GLY A 173 17.74 -8.83 5.84
C GLY A 173 17.39 -8.11 4.54
N ASN A 174 16.46 -8.65 3.74
CA ASN A 174 15.98 -8.00 2.52
C ASN A 174 14.78 -7.08 2.76
N LEU A 175 14.34 -6.93 4.02
CA LEU A 175 13.19 -6.13 4.40
C LEU A 175 13.59 -5.08 5.46
N VAL A 176 13.72 -3.83 5.03
CA VAL A 176 13.92 -2.67 5.92
C VAL A 176 12.56 -2.10 6.29
N THR A 177 12.28 -1.90 7.57
CA THR A 177 11.01 -1.30 8.04
C THR A 177 11.24 0.10 8.57
N VAL A 178 10.28 1.00 8.31
CA VAL A 178 10.27 2.37 8.84
C VAL A 178 8.83 2.82 9.09
N GLY A 179 8.60 3.57 10.16
CA GLY A 179 7.30 4.17 10.46
C GLY A 179 7.40 5.70 10.42
N TYR A 180 6.52 6.32 9.67
CA TYR A 180 6.42 7.78 9.54
C TYR A 180 5.20 8.36 10.28
N GLY A 181 4.26 7.51 10.73
CA GLY A 181 3.02 7.98 11.34
C GLY A 181 2.24 8.85 10.36
N ALA A 182 1.81 10.03 10.82
CA ALA A 182 1.06 11.00 10.04
C ALA A 182 1.92 12.13 9.44
N THR A 183 3.25 12.03 9.49
CA THR A 183 4.14 13.13 9.02
C THR A 183 4.18 13.29 7.50
N GLN A 184 3.78 12.25 6.74
CA GLN A 184 3.78 12.23 5.29
C GLN A 184 2.41 11.73 4.78
N LEU A 185 1.38 12.54 4.92
CA LEU A 185 0.03 12.23 4.44
C LEU A 185 0.04 12.13 2.91
N LYS A 186 -0.66 11.13 2.38
CA LYS A 186 -0.91 11.01 0.93
C LYS A 186 -1.92 12.06 0.46
N ASP A 187 -2.93 12.31 1.29
CA ASP A 187 -3.93 13.35 1.09
C ASP A 187 -3.89 14.35 2.26
N PRO A 188 -3.07 15.41 2.17
CA PRO A 188 -3.00 16.45 3.20
C PRO A 188 -4.27 17.30 3.30
N ALA A 189 -5.09 17.35 2.23
CA ALA A 189 -6.36 18.10 2.24
C ALA A 189 -7.41 17.37 3.09
N ASN A 190 -7.33 16.02 3.17
CA ASN A 190 -8.20 15.18 3.99
C ASN A 190 -7.36 14.35 4.96
N PRO A 191 -6.84 14.92 6.05
CA PRO A 191 -5.86 14.26 6.92
C PRO A 191 -6.36 12.96 7.58
N LEU A 192 -7.68 12.76 7.66
CA LEU A 192 -8.33 11.58 8.23
C LEU A 192 -8.75 10.54 7.17
N ALA A 193 -8.44 10.78 5.89
CA ALA A 193 -8.79 9.86 4.81
C ALA A 193 -8.16 8.48 5.00
N ALA A 194 -8.85 7.46 4.50
CA ALA A 194 -8.39 6.07 4.53
C ALA A 194 -7.08 5.88 3.76
N ASP A 195 -6.89 6.59 2.68
CA ASP A 195 -5.72 6.57 1.81
C ASP A 195 -4.41 6.92 2.54
N ASN A 196 -4.50 7.66 3.65
CA ASN A 196 -3.35 7.96 4.50
C ASN A 196 -2.88 6.74 5.29
N ARG A 197 -3.77 5.77 5.58
CA ARG A 197 -3.47 4.52 6.30
C ARG A 197 -2.96 3.46 5.33
N ARG A 198 -1.68 3.50 5.01
CA ARG A 198 -1.06 2.65 4.01
C ARG A 198 0.29 2.09 4.45
N VAL A 199 0.73 1.07 3.76
CA VAL A 199 2.13 0.64 3.74
C VAL A 199 2.64 0.87 2.32
N GLN A 200 3.68 1.68 2.19
CA GLN A 200 4.38 1.86 0.93
C GLN A 200 5.51 0.83 0.85
N VAL A 201 5.58 0.14 -0.26
CA VAL A 201 6.66 -0.81 -0.57
C VAL A 201 7.54 -0.17 -1.63
N ILE A 202 8.85 -0.11 -1.35
CA ILE A 202 9.85 0.49 -2.22
C ILE A 202 10.89 -0.55 -2.56
N ASN A 203 11.21 -0.72 -3.84
CA ASN A 203 12.34 -1.53 -4.27
C ASN A 203 13.63 -0.70 -4.17
N ALA A 204 14.39 -0.92 -3.11
CA ALA A 204 15.51 -0.05 -2.74
C ALA A 204 16.83 -0.42 -3.44
N ALA A 205 17.02 -1.69 -3.78
CA ALA A 205 18.21 -2.18 -4.46
C ALA A 205 17.87 -3.36 -5.34
N ASP A 206 18.32 -3.30 -6.55
CA ASP A 206 18.38 -4.44 -7.46
C ASP A 206 19.52 -5.38 -7.04
N LYS A 207 19.39 -6.67 -7.40
CA LYS A 207 20.45 -7.68 -7.25
C LYS A 207 21.67 -7.30 -8.04
#